data_7e04edf7b7b0689249eadf7279c7de0c
#
_entry.id   7e04edf7b7b0689249eadf7279c7de0c
#
_cell.length_a   1.000
_cell.length_b   1.000
_cell.length_c   1.000
_cell.angle_alpha   90.00
_cell.angle_beta   90.00
_cell.angle_gamma   90.00
#
_symmetry.space_group_name_H-M   'P 1'
#
loop_
_entity.id
_entity.type
_entity.pdbx_description
1 polymer ?
#
loop_
_entity_poly.entity_id
_entity_poly.type
_entity_poly.pdbx_seq_one_letter_code
_entity_poly.pdbx_strand_id
1 'polypeptide(L)'
;MSLLGGCLNRKSRKKRGMVLALLLIFCSVFLCGEKEAGYASQNAGMTDIRVGLSALYGGKTQIKISNTKIGLGYCIKDSYQTDLEFASSTGFVFTPAAGYYYSLAKTYSSYANAERVAAVIRNLGVSALPVAIYRNYWRVYVGGTATAGQAEQIYAKIKDRFGYSYSVLMPDNGHRVLVRADRYEFLIDGEKKKAYPQFKALDLDGKGNAVLDLGERRYRGRIEIGCFGKNSVTAVNIINIESYLYGVVPCEMQANYHSEALKVQAVCARSFALMKVGYSADSNISRAYYLEDTTKSQVYRGYGAEDSRTNRAVDATRGEAVYYGGKMVPTYYFSTSGGSTENVSEVWGMGADYLKAVPDLYETEPEKKPWLVSYTRSELEKKLSANKLSVGTVRAVIPQVMTATGRVYLLKIRGSSGNSILQAGTIREVFSLPSTKFKVVKQGDVPDTVTALGGWGAETIRIGESYMLSAQGSVTKADTELSQYIVAGADNLMNYPQNAPESADNWYFYGMGYGHGVGMSQSGANGMAKAGYGYREIISYYYSGATVGRAGT
;
A
#
# COMPACT_ATOMS: atom_id res chain seq x y z
N MET A 1 15.27 15.84 61.93
CA MET A 1 15.77 17.18 61.52
C MET A 1 16.05 17.11 60.05
N SER A 2 15.24 17.70 59.37
CA SER A 2 15.07 18.79 58.38
C SER A 2 15.41 18.32 56.97
N LEU A 3 14.42 18.13 56.10
CA LEU A 3 13.79 19.14 55.23
C LEU A 3 14.71 19.83 54.23
N LEU A 4 14.51 19.52 52.96
CA LEU A 4 14.47 20.38 51.74
C LEU A 4 14.33 19.44 50.54
N GLY A 5 13.31 19.32 49.76
CA GLY A 5 12.46 20.34 49.16
C GLY A 5 13.00 20.81 47.82
N GLY A 6 12.71 20.11 46.71
CA GLY A 6 13.16 20.50 45.39
C GLY A 6 12.13 20.09 44.33
N CYS A 7 11.30 21.03 43.94
CA CYS A 7 10.34 20.96 42.81
C CYS A 7 11.03 20.57 41.53
N LEU A 8 10.75 19.40 40.94
CA LEU A 8 11.14 19.03 39.59
C LEU A 8 9.96 19.15 38.65
N ASN A 9 10.14 20.04 37.75
CA ASN A 9 9.33 20.61 36.72
C ASN A 9 8.56 19.57 35.86
N ARG A 10 7.25 19.55 35.96
CA ARG A 10 6.29 18.66 35.28
C ARG A 10 6.21 18.85 33.74
N LYS A 11 7.02 19.74 33.14
CA LYS A 11 6.95 20.07 31.69
C LYS A 11 7.80 19.19 30.77
N SER A 12 8.74 18.39 31.29
CA SER A 12 9.62 17.57 30.44
C SER A 12 9.08 16.16 30.12
N ARG A 13 8.08 15.68 30.85
CA ARG A 13 7.51 14.33 30.62
C ARG A 13 6.51 14.24 29.45
N LYS A 14 5.89 15.35 29.03
CA LYS A 14 4.95 15.33 27.88
C LYS A 14 5.62 15.26 26.51
N LYS A 15 6.86 15.73 26.38
CA LYS A 15 7.57 15.66 25.09
C LYS A 15 8.19 14.27 24.78
N ARG A 16 8.51 13.48 25.81
CA ARG A 16 9.00 12.10 25.61
C ARG A 16 7.88 11.10 25.26
N GLY A 17 6.66 11.33 25.71
CA GLY A 17 5.51 10.48 25.40
C GLY A 17 5.00 10.60 23.96
N MET A 18 5.24 11.75 23.30
CA MET A 18 4.71 12.01 21.96
C MET A 18 5.63 11.48 20.85
N VAL A 19 6.92 11.35 21.10
CA VAL A 19 7.87 10.67 20.19
C VAL A 19 7.69 9.15 20.26
N LEU A 20 7.32 8.62 21.43
CA LEU A 20 7.01 7.19 21.60
C LEU A 20 5.68 6.77 20.95
N ALA A 21 4.70 7.67 20.86
CA ALA A 21 3.39 7.36 20.28
C ALA A 21 3.41 7.29 18.74
N LEU A 22 4.30 8.05 18.07
CA LEU A 22 4.49 7.96 16.62
C LEU A 22 5.33 6.74 16.21
N LEU A 23 6.25 6.29 17.08
CA LEU A 23 6.96 5.02 16.93
C LEU A 23 6.04 3.80 17.13
N LEU A 24 5.00 3.90 17.96
CA LEU A 24 4.08 2.80 18.24
C LEU A 24 3.08 2.51 17.10
N ILE A 25 2.83 3.43 16.19
CA ILE A 25 1.95 3.17 15.04
C ILE A 25 2.68 2.37 13.94
N PHE A 26 4.01 2.46 13.86
CA PHE A 26 4.81 1.62 12.95
C PHE A 26 5.38 0.37 13.65
N CYS A 27 5.60 0.41 14.97
CA CYS A 27 6.10 -0.73 15.76
C CYS A 27 5.02 -1.75 16.16
N SER A 28 3.73 -1.46 16.02
CA SER A 28 2.67 -2.43 16.34
C SER A 28 2.59 -3.64 15.40
N VAL A 29 3.49 -3.73 14.43
CA VAL A 29 3.59 -4.90 13.52
C VAL A 29 4.63 -5.92 14.00
N PHE A 30 5.53 -5.59 14.96
CA PHE A 30 6.68 -6.45 15.27
C PHE A 30 7.00 -6.70 16.75
N LEU A 31 6.13 -6.29 17.69
CA LEU A 31 6.27 -6.66 19.10
C LEU A 31 5.25 -7.73 19.46
N CYS A 32 5.44 -8.93 18.94
CA CYS A 32 4.92 -10.13 19.56
C CYS A 32 6.08 -11.12 19.69
N GLY A 33 6.49 -11.30 20.94
CA GLY A 33 7.46 -12.31 21.31
C GLY A 33 6.97 -13.71 20.93
N GLU A 34 7.88 -14.60 20.80
CA GLU A 34 7.80 -16.02 20.50
C GLU A 34 6.49 -16.69 20.96
N LYS A 35 5.51 -16.76 20.08
CA LYS A 35 4.51 -17.83 20.05
C LYS A 35 4.62 -18.49 18.71
N GLU A 36 4.88 -19.77 18.73
CA GLU A 36 5.00 -20.61 17.56
C GLU A 36 3.87 -20.34 16.57
N ALA A 37 4.23 -19.87 15.39
CA ALA A 37 3.30 -19.71 14.28
C ALA A 37 2.90 -21.09 13.74
N GLY A 38 2.00 -21.75 14.43
CA GLY A 38 1.38 -23.00 14.01
C GLY A 38 0.29 -22.79 12.96
N TYR A 39 0.55 -22.05 11.88
CA TYR A 39 -0.47 -21.80 10.84
C TYR A 39 -0.02 -22.02 9.40
N ALA A 40 1.05 -22.74 9.16
CA ALA A 40 1.49 -23.05 7.81
C ALA A 40 1.34 -24.54 7.41
N SER A 41 0.70 -25.38 8.21
CA SER A 41 0.74 -26.84 7.96
C SER A 41 -0.55 -27.48 7.45
N GLN A 42 -1.58 -26.74 7.09
CA GLN A 42 -2.76 -27.37 6.49
C GLN A 42 -3.26 -26.56 5.29
N ASN A 43 -3.02 -27.11 4.12
CA ASN A 43 -3.47 -26.75 2.76
C ASN A 43 -2.45 -26.03 1.89
N ALA A 44 -1.61 -26.80 1.24
CA ALA A 44 -0.86 -26.44 0.02
C ALA A 44 -1.78 -26.20 -1.21
N GLY A 45 -3.06 -25.96 -1.02
CA GLY A 45 -4.07 -25.68 -2.01
C GLY A 45 -4.70 -24.32 -1.80
N MET A 46 -4.21 -23.31 -2.55
CA MET A 46 -4.96 -22.10 -2.93
C MET A 46 -5.53 -21.25 -1.78
N THR A 47 -4.70 -20.53 -1.09
CA THR A 47 -5.15 -19.53 -0.10
C THR A 47 -5.76 -18.32 -0.79
N ASP A 48 -7.05 -18.06 -0.56
CA ASP A 48 -7.69 -16.80 -0.89
C ASP A 48 -7.17 -15.71 0.04
N ILE A 49 -6.76 -14.60 -0.54
CA ILE A 49 -6.31 -13.41 0.21
C ILE A 49 -7.32 -12.28 0.06
N ARG A 50 -7.28 -11.33 0.99
CA ARG A 50 -8.18 -10.17 1.03
C ARG A 50 -7.40 -8.90 0.73
N VAL A 51 -7.70 -8.27 -0.41
CA VAL A 51 -7.03 -7.06 -0.90
C VAL A 51 -8.02 -5.89 -0.88
N GLY A 52 -7.75 -4.88 -0.06
CA GLY A 52 -8.52 -3.63 -0.07
C GLY A 52 -8.21 -2.83 -1.32
N LEU A 53 -9.23 -2.53 -2.09
CA LEU A 53 -9.11 -1.72 -3.32
C LEU A 53 -9.15 -0.22 -2.97
N SER A 54 -8.24 0.19 -2.09
CA SER A 54 -8.24 1.51 -1.47
C SER A 54 -7.89 2.64 -2.45
N ALA A 55 -7.12 2.37 -3.49
CA ALA A 55 -6.72 3.37 -4.49
C ALA A 55 -7.90 3.99 -5.23
N LEU A 56 -8.87 3.16 -5.65
CA LEU A 56 -10.01 3.61 -6.44
C LEU A 56 -11.36 3.42 -5.74
N TYR A 57 -11.48 2.41 -4.88
CA TYR A 57 -12.76 1.98 -4.30
C TYR A 57 -12.76 1.96 -2.78
N GLY A 58 -11.85 2.71 -2.14
CA GLY A 58 -11.82 2.94 -0.70
C GLY A 58 -12.62 4.18 -0.29
N GLY A 59 -13.52 4.03 0.70
CA GLY A 59 -14.24 5.16 1.29
C GLY A 59 -15.13 5.94 0.32
N LYS A 60 -15.77 5.27 -0.64
CA LYS A 60 -16.63 5.89 -1.66
C LYS A 60 -18.06 6.09 -1.15
N THR A 61 -18.74 7.09 -1.70
CA THR A 61 -20.19 7.29 -1.49
C THR A 61 -21.00 6.23 -2.20
N GLN A 62 -20.48 5.69 -3.31
CA GLN A 62 -21.05 4.57 -4.03
C GLN A 62 -19.99 3.78 -4.80
N ILE A 63 -20.26 2.49 -5.03
CA ILE A 63 -19.48 1.62 -5.92
C ILE A 63 -20.46 0.95 -6.89
N LYS A 64 -20.08 0.82 -8.16
CA LYS A 64 -20.86 0.12 -9.18
C LYS A 64 -20.14 -1.14 -9.64
N ILE A 65 -20.86 -2.27 -9.73
CA ILE A 65 -20.48 -3.46 -10.48
C ILE A 65 -21.26 -3.41 -11.81
N SER A 66 -20.55 -3.39 -12.93
CA SER A 66 -21.14 -3.21 -14.27
C SER A 66 -21.53 -4.51 -14.96
N ASN A 67 -21.19 -5.66 -14.36
CA ASN A 67 -21.59 -6.98 -14.86
C ASN A 67 -23.12 -7.08 -15.00
N THR A 68 -23.57 -7.81 -16.01
CA THR A 68 -25.00 -8.05 -16.24
C THR A 68 -25.54 -9.21 -15.42
N LYS A 69 -24.66 -10.12 -14.96
CA LYS A 69 -25.02 -11.25 -14.09
C LYS A 69 -23.98 -11.40 -12.98
N ILE A 70 -24.46 -11.42 -11.75
CA ILE A 70 -23.61 -11.65 -10.57
C ILE A 70 -24.23 -12.69 -9.64
N GLY A 71 -23.38 -13.46 -8.98
CA GLY A 71 -23.75 -14.36 -7.89
C GLY A 71 -23.38 -13.72 -6.55
N LEU A 72 -24.30 -13.77 -5.59
CA LEU A 72 -24.07 -13.42 -4.20
C LEU A 72 -23.92 -14.69 -3.39
N GLY A 73 -22.90 -14.76 -2.54
CA GLY A 73 -22.68 -15.95 -1.73
C GLY A 73 -21.78 -15.69 -0.53
N TYR A 74 -21.43 -16.78 0.14
CA TYR A 74 -20.66 -16.79 1.38
C TYR A 74 -19.60 -17.88 1.35
N CYS A 75 -18.49 -17.68 2.08
CA CYS A 75 -17.53 -18.73 2.35
C CYS A 75 -17.97 -19.57 3.56
N ILE A 76 -18.05 -20.88 3.37
CA ILE A 76 -18.31 -21.87 4.41
C ILE A 76 -17.15 -22.86 4.41
N LYS A 77 -16.41 -22.94 5.52
CA LYS A 77 -15.24 -23.84 5.64
C LYS A 77 -14.32 -23.72 4.42
N ASP A 78 -13.89 -22.49 4.10
CA ASP A 78 -12.99 -22.13 3.00
C ASP A 78 -13.53 -22.41 1.57
N SER A 79 -14.78 -22.87 1.45
CA SER A 79 -15.46 -23.04 0.16
C SER A 79 -16.51 -21.95 -0.06
N TYR A 80 -16.41 -21.27 -1.20
CA TYR A 80 -17.41 -20.28 -1.60
C TYR A 80 -18.61 -20.98 -2.24
N GLN A 81 -19.80 -20.61 -1.77
CA GLN A 81 -21.07 -21.06 -2.33
C GLN A 81 -21.88 -19.86 -2.80
N THR A 82 -22.34 -19.90 -4.05
CA THR A 82 -23.31 -18.93 -4.58
C THR A 82 -24.70 -19.31 -4.07
N ASP A 83 -25.29 -18.42 -3.28
CA ASP A 83 -26.64 -18.62 -2.74
C ASP A 83 -27.73 -17.99 -3.61
N LEU A 84 -27.39 -16.87 -4.28
CA LEU A 84 -28.31 -16.05 -5.07
C LEU A 84 -27.67 -15.60 -6.38
N GLU A 85 -28.46 -15.53 -7.41
CA GLU A 85 -28.07 -14.99 -8.71
C GLU A 85 -28.94 -13.78 -9.06
N PHE A 86 -28.31 -12.74 -9.57
CA PHE A 86 -28.98 -11.51 -10.00
C PHE A 86 -28.60 -11.17 -11.44
N ALA A 87 -29.57 -10.66 -12.18
CA ALA A 87 -29.37 -10.14 -13.52
C ALA A 87 -29.90 -8.71 -13.63
N SER A 88 -29.09 -7.81 -14.21
CA SER A 88 -29.43 -6.40 -14.42
C SER A 88 -28.80 -5.90 -15.70
N SER A 89 -29.57 -5.13 -16.48
CA SER A 89 -29.05 -4.48 -17.70
C SER A 89 -28.22 -3.25 -17.41
N THR A 90 -28.37 -2.64 -16.22
CA THR A 90 -27.69 -1.41 -15.82
C THR A 90 -26.54 -1.64 -14.83
N GLY A 91 -26.32 -2.90 -14.41
CA GLY A 91 -25.40 -3.26 -13.34
C GLY A 91 -25.98 -3.03 -11.94
N PHE A 92 -25.10 -3.04 -10.92
CA PHE A 92 -25.47 -3.00 -9.52
C PHE A 92 -24.74 -1.87 -8.82
N VAL A 93 -25.48 -1.01 -8.12
CA VAL A 93 -24.96 0.14 -7.37
C VAL A 93 -25.05 -0.13 -5.87
N PHE A 94 -23.96 0.07 -5.16
CA PHE A 94 -23.81 -0.14 -3.73
C PHE A 94 -23.58 1.20 -3.04
N THR A 95 -24.41 1.50 -2.04
CA THR A 95 -24.31 2.73 -1.23
C THR A 95 -24.38 2.40 0.25
N PRO A 96 -23.79 3.21 1.14
CA PRO A 96 -24.00 3.03 2.57
C PRO A 96 -25.46 3.24 2.92
N ALA A 97 -25.96 2.45 3.87
CA ALA A 97 -27.31 2.58 4.42
C ALA A 97 -27.25 2.76 5.95
N ALA A 98 -27.53 3.96 6.38
CA ALA A 98 -27.61 4.30 7.80
C ALA A 98 -29.04 4.17 8.33
N GLY A 99 -29.19 4.23 9.66
CA GLY A 99 -30.47 4.39 10.32
C GLY A 99 -30.92 3.19 11.14
N TYR A 100 -32.01 3.44 11.89
CA TYR A 100 -32.67 2.46 12.73
C TYR A 100 -33.81 1.78 11.97
N TYR A 101 -33.88 0.47 12.07
CA TYR A 101 -34.91 -0.36 11.42
C TYR A 101 -35.55 -1.30 12.43
N TYR A 102 -36.79 -1.73 12.16
CA TYR A 102 -37.35 -2.93 12.74
C TYR A 102 -37.21 -4.11 11.77
N SER A 103 -36.55 -5.17 12.21
CA SER A 103 -36.50 -6.44 11.48
C SER A 103 -37.79 -7.21 11.77
N LEU A 104 -38.59 -7.45 10.75
CA LEU A 104 -39.72 -8.37 10.87
C LEU A 104 -39.19 -9.80 11.03
N ALA A 105 -39.71 -10.54 12.01
CA ALA A 105 -39.17 -11.85 12.37
C ALA A 105 -39.32 -12.94 11.29
N LYS A 106 -40.27 -12.77 10.39
CA LYS A 106 -40.53 -13.73 9.32
C LYS A 106 -39.39 -13.76 8.31
N THR A 107 -38.94 -14.96 7.96
CA THR A 107 -37.99 -15.21 6.89
C THR A 107 -38.71 -15.66 5.63
N TYR A 108 -38.13 -15.30 4.48
CA TYR A 108 -38.68 -15.64 3.15
C TYR A 108 -37.60 -16.39 2.37
N SER A 109 -38.02 -17.33 1.55
CA SER A 109 -37.14 -18.20 0.74
C SER A 109 -36.68 -17.54 -0.58
N SER A 110 -37.16 -16.34 -0.89
CA SER A 110 -36.74 -15.61 -2.10
C SER A 110 -36.89 -14.10 -1.94
N TYR A 111 -36.10 -13.36 -2.74
CA TYR A 111 -36.23 -11.91 -2.86
C TYR A 111 -37.66 -11.51 -3.22
N ALA A 112 -38.28 -12.18 -4.23
CA ALA A 112 -39.62 -11.85 -4.70
C ALA A 112 -40.69 -11.95 -3.59
N ASN A 113 -40.56 -12.93 -2.70
CA ASN A 113 -41.48 -13.07 -1.58
C ASN A 113 -41.28 -11.98 -0.52
N ALA A 114 -40.03 -11.62 -0.19
CA ALA A 114 -39.72 -10.52 0.73
C ALA A 114 -40.16 -9.18 0.12
N GLU A 115 -39.88 -8.96 -1.16
CA GLU A 115 -40.22 -7.72 -1.88
C GLU A 115 -41.73 -7.53 -1.97
N ARG A 116 -42.52 -8.59 -2.22
CA ARG A 116 -43.99 -8.51 -2.21
C ARG A 116 -44.50 -7.97 -0.86
N VAL A 117 -43.94 -8.42 0.23
CA VAL A 117 -44.32 -7.93 1.57
C VAL A 117 -43.83 -6.50 1.79
N ALA A 118 -42.62 -6.20 1.43
CA ALA A 118 -42.07 -4.85 1.52
C ALA A 118 -42.91 -3.85 0.69
N ALA A 119 -43.33 -4.23 -0.53
CA ALA A 119 -44.16 -3.41 -1.38
C ALA A 119 -45.54 -3.12 -0.75
N VAL A 120 -46.18 -4.13 -0.14
CA VAL A 120 -47.45 -3.91 0.58
C VAL A 120 -47.26 -2.92 1.72
N ILE A 121 -46.16 -3.02 2.47
CA ILE A 121 -45.84 -2.09 3.57
C ILE A 121 -45.58 -0.69 3.03
N ARG A 122 -44.83 -0.55 1.94
CA ARG A 122 -44.61 0.76 1.30
C ARG A 122 -45.89 1.43 0.81
N ASN A 123 -46.86 0.65 0.31
CA ASN A 123 -48.19 1.17 -0.07
C ASN A 123 -48.99 1.71 1.13
N LEU A 124 -48.61 1.36 2.35
CA LEU A 124 -49.17 1.95 3.57
C LEU A 124 -48.40 3.23 4.02
N GLY A 125 -47.51 3.75 3.19
CA GLY A 125 -46.71 4.93 3.49
C GLY A 125 -45.52 4.66 4.46
N VAL A 126 -45.10 3.41 4.59
CA VAL A 126 -44.02 2.99 5.49
C VAL A 126 -42.83 2.49 4.67
N SER A 127 -41.63 3.05 4.94
CA SER A 127 -40.41 2.57 4.30
C SER A 127 -40.13 1.11 4.70
N ALA A 128 -39.92 0.25 3.70
CA ALA A 128 -39.62 -1.16 3.93
C ALA A 128 -38.71 -1.68 2.82
N LEU A 129 -37.70 -2.48 3.19
CA LEU A 129 -36.73 -3.05 2.28
C LEU A 129 -36.51 -4.55 2.57
N PRO A 130 -36.39 -5.40 1.54
CA PRO A 130 -35.85 -6.73 1.69
C PRO A 130 -34.41 -6.66 2.19
N VAL A 131 -34.02 -7.63 2.99
CA VAL A 131 -32.65 -7.78 3.52
C VAL A 131 -32.16 -9.17 3.20
N ALA A 132 -31.04 -9.25 2.50
CA ALA A 132 -30.37 -10.52 2.25
C ALA A 132 -29.72 -11.02 3.54
N ILE A 133 -30.04 -12.24 3.93
CA ILE A 133 -29.43 -12.94 5.05
C ILE A 133 -28.83 -14.26 4.57
N TYR A 134 -28.02 -14.87 5.42
CA TYR A 134 -27.30 -16.11 5.13
C TYR A 134 -28.18 -17.24 4.55
N ARG A 135 -27.68 -18.01 3.59
CA ARG A 135 -28.31 -19.18 2.96
C ARG A 135 -29.62 -18.90 2.22
N ASN A 136 -29.62 -17.90 1.36
CA ASN A 136 -30.78 -17.57 0.51
C ASN A 136 -32.06 -17.26 1.29
N TYR A 137 -31.96 -16.84 2.55
CA TYR A 137 -33.08 -16.33 3.31
C TYR A 137 -33.13 -14.82 3.24
N TRP A 138 -34.36 -14.31 3.27
CA TRP A 138 -34.66 -12.88 3.25
C TRP A 138 -35.48 -12.48 4.44
N ARG A 139 -35.27 -11.29 4.92
CA ARG A 139 -36.15 -10.60 5.88
C ARG A 139 -36.67 -9.32 5.25
N VAL A 140 -37.58 -8.65 5.96
CA VAL A 140 -38.01 -7.29 5.65
C VAL A 140 -37.66 -6.41 6.83
N TYR A 141 -36.92 -5.34 6.55
CA TYR A 141 -36.66 -4.27 7.51
C TYR A 141 -37.56 -3.09 7.20
N VAL A 142 -38.15 -2.48 8.25
CA VAL A 142 -38.99 -1.30 8.16
C VAL A 142 -38.36 -0.15 8.92
N GLY A 143 -38.40 1.06 8.39
CA GLY A 143 -37.80 2.24 9.01
C GLY A 143 -36.70 2.89 8.17
N GLY A 144 -35.44 2.86 8.62
CA GLY A 144 -34.35 3.66 8.05
C GLY A 144 -34.36 5.09 8.61
N THR A 145 -34.68 5.23 9.88
CA THR A 145 -34.87 6.52 10.57
C THR A 145 -33.62 6.96 11.31
N ALA A 146 -33.55 8.25 11.63
CA ALA A 146 -32.43 8.81 12.36
C ALA A 146 -32.35 8.35 13.83
N THR A 147 -33.47 7.96 14.44
CA THR A 147 -33.54 7.55 15.84
C THR A 147 -34.34 6.28 16.04
N ALA A 148 -34.07 5.57 17.13
CA ALA A 148 -34.80 4.37 17.52
C ALA A 148 -36.32 4.65 17.76
N GLY A 149 -36.64 5.76 18.41
CA GLY A 149 -38.05 6.13 18.67
C GLY A 149 -38.85 6.39 17.40
N GLN A 150 -38.22 6.97 16.35
CA GLN A 150 -38.90 7.11 15.06
C GLN A 150 -39.12 5.75 14.38
N ALA A 151 -38.16 4.82 14.48
CA ALA A 151 -38.32 3.47 13.94
C ALA A 151 -39.47 2.73 14.69
N GLU A 152 -39.58 2.91 15.99
CA GLU A 152 -40.66 2.35 16.80
C GLU A 152 -42.02 2.90 16.39
N GLN A 153 -42.14 4.22 16.22
CA GLN A 153 -43.38 4.86 15.74
C GLN A 153 -43.80 4.35 14.34
N ILE A 154 -42.84 4.12 13.46
CA ILE A 154 -43.09 3.54 12.15
C ILE A 154 -43.57 2.09 12.29
N TYR A 155 -42.89 1.28 13.08
CA TYR A 155 -43.29 -0.10 13.34
C TYR A 155 -44.68 -0.20 13.97
N ALA A 156 -45.03 0.69 14.88
CA ALA A 156 -46.34 0.75 15.51
C ALA A 156 -47.49 0.87 14.50
N LYS A 157 -47.29 1.53 13.35
CA LYS A 157 -48.31 1.66 12.28
C LYS A 157 -48.65 0.36 11.59
N ILE A 158 -47.79 -0.63 11.63
CA ILE A 158 -47.90 -1.88 10.89
C ILE A 158 -47.93 -3.13 11.77
N LYS A 159 -47.63 -2.99 13.09
CA LYS A 159 -47.44 -4.13 14.01
C LYS A 159 -48.65 -5.07 14.05
N ASP A 160 -49.87 -4.55 13.98
CA ASP A 160 -51.09 -5.36 14.08
C ASP A 160 -51.28 -6.26 12.88
N ARG A 161 -50.74 -5.87 11.72
CA ARG A 161 -50.86 -6.63 10.48
C ARG A 161 -49.59 -7.42 10.12
N PHE A 162 -48.41 -6.90 10.44
CA PHE A 162 -47.09 -7.45 10.07
C PHE A 162 -46.18 -7.65 11.26
N GLY A 163 -46.64 -7.40 12.47
CA GLY A 163 -45.92 -7.65 13.69
C GLY A 163 -45.84 -9.14 13.98
N TYR A 164 -44.63 -9.59 14.27
CA TYR A 164 -44.39 -10.96 14.73
C TYR A 164 -43.75 -10.89 16.09
N SER A 165 -44.00 -11.91 16.94
CA SER A 165 -43.54 -11.96 18.34
C SER A 165 -42.04 -11.71 18.53
N TYR A 166 -41.25 -11.89 17.46
CA TYR A 166 -39.79 -11.72 17.47
C TYR A 166 -39.31 -10.58 16.54
N SER A 167 -40.18 -9.60 16.23
CA SER A 167 -39.73 -8.40 15.54
C SER A 167 -38.80 -7.59 16.45
N VAL A 168 -37.61 -7.21 15.96
CA VAL A 168 -36.53 -6.65 16.74
C VAL A 168 -36.08 -5.30 16.17
N LEU A 169 -35.88 -4.33 17.04
CA LEU A 169 -35.21 -3.07 16.71
C LEU A 169 -33.74 -3.35 16.32
N MET A 170 -33.38 -2.96 15.13
CA MET A 170 -32.01 -3.02 14.60
C MET A 170 -31.37 -1.63 14.69
N PRO A 171 -30.41 -1.41 15.59
CA PRO A 171 -29.76 -0.11 15.71
C PRO A 171 -28.98 0.23 14.43
N ASP A 172 -28.67 1.51 14.26
CA ASP A 172 -27.71 1.92 13.24
C ASP A 172 -26.32 1.39 13.63
N ASN A 173 -25.88 0.37 12.92
CA ASN A 173 -24.58 -0.26 13.16
C ASN A 173 -23.45 0.32 12.28
N GLY A 174 -23.80 1.23 11.34
CA GLY A 174 -22.86 1.82 10.38
C GLY A 174 -22.26 0.81 9.39
N HIS A 175 -22.83 -0.39 9.28
CA HIS A 175 -22.30 -1.48 8.46
C HIS A 175 -23.25 -1.98 7.38
N ARG A 176 -24.40 -1.31 7.17
CA ARG A 176 -25.36 -1.70 6.15
C ARG A 176 -25.01 -1.13 4.80
N VAL A 177 -25.25 -1.93 3.76
CA VAL A 177 -25.09 -1.55 2.36
C VAL A 177 -26.42 -1.71 1.65
N LEU A 178 -26.86 -0.68 0.94
CA LEU A 178 -28.00 -0.73 0.05
C LEU A 178 -27.55 -1.06 -1.36
N VAL A 179 -28.14 -2.09 -1.93
CA VAL A 179 -27.90 -2.54 -3.32
C VAL A 179 -29.07 -2.14 -4.18
N ARG A 180 -28.79 -1.47 -5.29
CA ARG A 180 -29.77 -1.07 -6.31
C ARG A 180 -29.39 -1.59 -7.68
N ALA A 181 -30.37 -2.09 -8.42
CA ALA A 181 -30.28 -2.50 -9.82
C ALA A 181 -31.69 -2.34 -10.46
N ASP A 182 -31.85 -2.62 -11.75
CA ASP A 182 -33.11 -2.37 -12.50
C ASP A 182 -34.38 -2.68 -11.69
N ARG A 183 -34.44 -3.87 -11.12
CA ARG A 183 -35.61 -4.41 -10.40
C ARG A 183 -35.30 -4.87 -9.00
N TYR A 184 -34.13 -4.57 -8.51
CA TYR A 184 -33.68 -4.96 -7.17
C TYR A 184 -33.38 -3.75 -6.34
N GLU A 185 -33.93 -3.72 -5.15
CA GLU A 185 -33.51 -2.80 -4.09
C GLU A 185 -33.54 -3.55 -2.76
N PHE A 186 -32.38 -3.79 -2.17
CA PHE A 186 -32.28 -4.55 -0.93
C PHE A 186 -31.10 -4.15 -0.08
N LEU A 187 -31.17 -4.48 1.21
CA LEU A 187 -30.09 -4.26 2.15
C LEU A 187 -29.23 -5.52 2.31
N ILE A 188 -27.95 -5.29 2.54
CA ILE A 188 -27.02 -6.23 3.14
C ILE A 188 -26.72 -5.69 4.53
N ASP A 189 -27.04 -6.47 5.59
CA ASP A 189 -26.75 -6.07 6.96
C ASP A 189 -25.45 -6.74 7.42
N GLY A 190 -24.36 -5.97 7.39
CA GLY A 190 -23.04 -6.40 7.82
C GLY A 190 -22.92 -6.30 9.34
N GLU A 191 -22.28 -7.30 9.96
CA GLU A 191 -21.86 -7.23 11.35
C GLU A 191 -20.39 -6.80 11.45
N LYS A 192 -20.05 -6.01 12.47
CA LYS A 192 -18.72 -5.39 12.69
C LYS A 192 -17.53 -6.37 12.65
N LYS A 193 -17.76 -7.66 12.83
CA LYS A 193 -16.72 -8.71 12.90
C LYS A 193 -16.92 -9.86 11.92
N LYS A 194 -17.96 -9.83 11.08
CA LYS A 194 -18.24 -10.89 10.12
C LYS A 194 -18.00 -10.38 8.70
N ALA A 195 -17.55 -11.26 7.84
CA ALA A 195 -17.38 -10.98 6.43
C ALA A 195 -18.73 -10.64 5.79
N TYR A 196 -18.73 -9.64 4.93
CA TYR A 196 -19.89 -9.34 4.08
C TYR A 196 -20.08 -10.46 3.06
N PRO A 197 -21.29 -10.62 2.49
CA PRO A 197 -21.48 -11.50 1.36
C PRO A 197 -20.61 -11.06 0.18
N GLN A 198 -20.15 -12.04 -0.58
CA GLN A 198 -19.20 -11.85 -1.65
C GLN A 198 -19.90 -11.97 -3.00
N PHE A 199 -19.55 -11.10 -3.92
CA PHE A 199 -20.07 -11.10 -5.28
C PHE A 199 -19.07 -11.76 -6.22
N LYS A 200 -19.59 -12.59 -7.16
CA LYS A 200 -18.83 -13.25 -8.22
C LYS A 200 -19.48 -12.91 -9.57
N ALA A 201 -18.69 -12.72 -10.61
CA ALA A 201 -19.19 -12.62 -11.96
C ALA A 201 -19.73 -13.98 -12.42
N LEU A 202 -20.91 -13.99 -13.03
CA LEU A 202 -21.53 -15.15 -13.67
C LEU A 202 -21.52 -15.03 -15.20
N ASP A 203 -21.33 -13.83 -15.73
CA ASP A 203 -21.01 -13.58 -17.12
C ASP A 203 -19.50 -13.72 -17.38
N LEU A 204 -19.16 -14.13 -18.59
CA LEU A 204 -17.77 -14.27 -19.03
C LEU A 204 -17.40 -13.11 -19.95
N ASP A 205 -16.15 -12.67 -19.87
CA ASP A 205 -15.59 -11.72 -20.83
C ASP A 205 -15.36 -12.38 -22.20
N GLY A 206 -15.02 -11.59 -23.23
CA GLY A 206 -14.74 -12.11 -24.57
C GLY A 206 -13.58 -13.12 -24.67
N LYS A 207 -12.86 -13.37 -23.55
CA LYS A 207 -11.79 -14.37 -23.42
C LYS A 207 -12.20 -15.57 -22.57
N GLY A 208 -13.46 -15.66 -22.16
CA GLY A 208 -13.98 -16.74 -21.33
C GLY A 208 -13.62 -16.66 -19.84
N ASN A 209 -13.23 -15.48 -19.33
CA ASN A 209 -12.92 -15.30 -17.92
C ASN A 209 -14.09 -14.69 -17.15
N ALA A 210 -14.37 -15.22 -15.96
CA ALA A 210 -15.28 -14.61 -15.00
C ALA A 210 -14.56 -13.49 -14.26
N VAL A 211 -14.80 -12.24 -14.62
CA VAL A 211 -14.21 -11.04 -14.04
C VAL A 211 -15.29 -10.04 -13.65
N LEU A 212 -15.12 -9.46 -12.46
CA LEU A 212 -16.00 -8.39 -11.99
C LEU A 212 -15.50 -7.04 -12.52
N ASP A 213 -16.41 -6.28 -13.11
CA ASP A 213 -16.16 -4.97 -13.69
C ASP A 213 -16.67 -3.87 -12.73
N LEU A 214 -15.73 -3.10 -12.14
CA LEU A 214 -16.03 -1.98 -11.26
C LEU A 214 -15.94 -0.61 -12.00
N GLY A 215 -15.93 -0.61 -13.32
CA GLY A 215 -15.84 0.56 -14.18
C GLY A 215 -14.39 0.87 -14.56
N GLU A 216 -13.59 1.45 -13.66
CA GLU A 216 -12.20 1.79 -13.98
C GLU A 216 -11.27 0.56 -14.05
N ARG A 217 -11.59 -0.50 -13.29
CA ARG A 217 -10.80 -1.73 -13.26
C ARG A 217 -11.68 -2.96 -13.16
N ARG A 218 -11.15 -4.06 -13.69
CA ARG A 218 -11.74 -5.39 -13.63
C ARG A 218 -10.91 -6.31 -12.73
N TYR A 219 -11.57 -7.26 -12.07
CA TYR A 219 -10.95 -8.12 -11.07
C TYR A 219 -11.37 -9.57 -11.21
N ARG A 220 -10.41 -10.47 -11.10
CA ARG A 220 -10.66 -11.91 -10.90
C ARG A 220 -11.15 -12.17 -9.47
N GLY A 221 -11.66 -13.37 -9.24
CA GLY A 221 -12.09 -13.80 -7.92
C GLY A 221 -13.44 -13.22 -7.53
N ARG A 222 -13.57 -12.73 -6.30
CA ARG A 222 -14.80 -12.21 -5.73
C ARG A 222 -14.58 -10.81 -5.16
N ILE A 223 -15.65 -10.05 -5.10
CA ILE A 223 -15.64 -8.71 -4.48
C ILE A 223 -16.61 -8.70 -3.30
N GLU A 224 -16.12 -8.26 -2.16
CA GLU A 224 -16.91 -7.88 -1.00
C GLU A 224 -17.04 -6.36 -1.01
N ILE A 225 -18.27 -5.85 -0.83
CA ILE A 225 -18.51 -4.41 -0.69
C ILE A 225 -19.14 -4.19 0.68
N GLY A 226 -18.45 -3.42 1.52
CA GLY A 226 -18.86 -3.19 2.89
C GLY A 226 -18.63 -1.77 3.37
N CYS A 227 -19.33 -1.39 4.43
CA CYS A 227 -19.10 -0.15 5.17
C CYS A 227 -18.07 -0.43 6.27
N PHE A 228 -16.81 -0.11 6.01
CA PHE A 228 -15.71 -0.24 6.99
C PHE A 228 -15.36 1.09 7.66
N GLY A 229 -16.04 2.16 7.27
CA GLY A 229 -16.01 3.51 7.85
C GLY A 229 -17.39 4.14 7.79
N LYS A 230 -17.59 5.24 8.53
CA LYS A 230 -18.91 5.92 8.57
C LYS A 230 -19.28 6.46 7.18
N ASN A 231 -20.52 6.17 6.77
CA ASN A 231 -21.14 6.72 5.56
C ASN A 231 -20.34 6.51 4.27
N SER A 232 -19.57 5.42 4.17
CA SER A 232 -18.83 5.10 2.96
C SER A 232 -18.71 3.61 2.74
N VAL A 233 -18.65 3.20 1.49
CA VAL A 233 -18.40 1.82 1.06
C VAL A 233 -16.97 1.65 0.56
N THR A 234 -16.43 0.47 0.78
CA THR A 234 -15.12 0.06 0.28
C THR A 234 -15.24 -1.32 -0.36
N ALA A 235 -14.59 -1.50 -1.50
CA ALA A 235 -14.48 -2.82 -2.12
C ALA A 235 -13.23 -3.56 -1.64
N VAL A 236 -13.40 -4.85 -1.37
CA VAL A 236 -12.31 -5.79 -1.03
C VAL A 236 -12.33 -6.92 -2.04
N ASN A 237 -11.21 -7.16 -2.70
CA ASN A 237 -11.07 -8.29 -3.61
C ASN A 237 -10.63 -9.54 -2.84
N ILE A 238 -11.41 -10.58 -2.92
CA ILE A 238 -11.10 -11.91 -2.38
C ILE A 238 -10.63 -12.76 -3.56
N ILE A 239 -9.37 -13.12 -3.55
CA ILE A 239 -8.71 -13.69 -4.71
C ILE A 239 -7.65 -14.72 -4.32
N ASN A 240 -7.51 -15.77 -5.12
CA ASN A 240 -6.41 -16.70 -4.98
C ASN A 240 -5.05 -15.99 -5.15
N ILE A 241 -4.06 -16.35 -4.34
CA ILE A 241 -2.73 -15.71 -4.32
C ILE A 241 -2.06 -15.67 -5.71
N GLU A 242 -2.16 -16.75 -6.50
CA GLU A 242 -1.54 -16.78 -7.83
C GLU A 242 -2.24 -15.83 -8.80
N SER A 243 -3.56 -15.80 -8.78
CA SER A 243 -4.35 -14.85 -9.57
C SER A 243 -4.12 -13.40 -9.16
N TYR A 244 -3.87 -13.13 -7.87
CA TYR A 244 -3.45 -11.83 -7.38
C TYR A 244 -2.11 -11.40 -7.98
N LEU A 245 -1.15 -12.32 -8.02
CA LEU A 245 0.18 -12.05 -8.57
C LEU A 245 0.17 -11.74 -10.07
N TYR A 246 -0.81 -12.23 -10.84
CA TYR A 246 -0.96 -11.82 -12.24
C TYR A 246 -1.21 -10.31 -12.39
N GLY A 247 -1.89 -9.70 -11.42
CA GLY A 247 -2.14 -8.26 -11.40
C GLY A 247 -1.10 -7.44 -10.61
N VAL A 248 -0.17 -8.08 -9.91
CA VAL A 248 0.91 -7.43 -9.13
C VAL A 248 2.21 -7.40 -9.92
N VAL A 249 2.68 -8.56 -10.40
CA VAL A 249 4.01 -8.65 -11.03
C VAL A 249 4.21 -7.67 -12.18
N PRO A 250 3.26 -7.47 -13.11
CA PRO A 250 3.43 -6.49 -14.19
C PRO A 250 3.33 -5.03 -13.72
N CYS A 251 2.82 -4.79 -12.52
CA CYS A 251 2.75 -3.45 -11.93
C CYS A 251 4.02 -3.08 -11.16
N GLU A 252 4.74 -4.07 -10.67
CA GLU A 252 5.98 -3.89 -9.91
C GLU A 252 7.21 -3.96 -10.82
N MET A 253 7.20 -4.82 -11.83
CA MET A 253 8.32 -5.04 -12.74
C MET A 253 7.84 -5.05 -14.18
N GLN A 254 8.55 -4.37 -15.07
CA GLN A 254 8.17 -4.29 -16.48
C GLN A 254 8.12 -5.69 -17.11
N ALA A 255 7.07 -5.98 -17.87
CA ALA A 255 6.87 -7.30 -18.48
C ALA A 255 7.91 -7.68 -19.56
N ASN A 256 8.72 -6.73 -20.04
CA ASN A 256 9.85 -6.96 -20.95
C ASN A 256 11.17 -7.28 -20.23
N TYR A 257 11.18 -7.33 -18.90
CA TYR A 257 12.34 -7.79 -18.13
C TYR A 257 12.61 -9.28 -18.39
N HIS A 258 13.83 -9.71 -18.10
CA HIS A 258 14.25 -11.10 -18.31
C HIS A 258 13.36 -12.06 -17.49
N SER A 259 13.04 -13.23 -18.05
CA SER A 259 12.11 -14.20 -17.44
C SER A 259 12.52 -14.62 -16.03
N GLU A 260 13.83 -14.76 -15.76
CA GLU A 260 14.33 -15.10 -14.43
C GLU A 260 14.08 -13.95 -13.43
N ALA A 261 14.21 -12.69 -13.84
CA ALA A 261 13.88 -11.54 -13.00
C ALA A 261 12.37 -11.50 -12.67
N LEU A 262 11.51 -11.79 -13.66
CA LEU A 262 10.06 -11.89 -13.43
C LEU A 262 9.70 -13.03 -12.47
N LYS A 263 10.43 -14.16 -12.52
CA LYS A 263 10.29 -15.26 -11.53
C LYS A 263 10.71 -14.81 -10.13
N VAL A 264 11.84 -14.10 -9.99
CA VAL A 264 12.25 -13.51 -8.71
C VAL A 264 11.14 -12.64 -8.15
N GLN A 265 10.60 -11.72 -8.96
CA GLN A 265 9.52 -10.82 -8.52
C GLN A 265 8.28 -11.60 -8.09
N ALA A 266 7.90 -12.65 -8.80
CA ALA A 266 6.75 -13.49 -8.45
C ALA A 266 6.94 -14.19 -7.09
N VAL A 267 8.11 -14.80 -6.85
CA VAL A 267 8.43 -15.48 -5.57
C VAL A 267 8.49 -14.48 -4.42
N CYS A 268 9.13 -13.33 -4.63
CA CYS A 268 9.21 -12.27 -3.62
C CYS A 268 7.83 -11.69 -3.31
N ALA A 269 7.03 -11.35 -4.33
CA ALA A 269 5.69 -10.81 -4.12
C ALA A 269 4.77 -11.79 -3.40
N ARG A 270 4.89 -13.10 -3.68
CA ARG A 270 4.16 -14.16 -2.99
C ARG A 270 4.55 -14.25 -1.53
N SER A 271 5.84 -14.29 -1.22
CA SER A 271 6.36 -14.34 0.15
C SER A 271 5.89 -13.14 0.97
N PHE A 272 5.98 -11.94 0.41
CA PHE A 272 5.49 -10.71 1.05
C PHE A 272 4.00 -10.81 1.36
N ALA A 273 3.17 -11.21 0.38
CA ALA A 273 1.72 -11.28 0.55
C ALA A 273 1.32 -12.34 1.59
N LEU A 274 1.88 -13.54 1.53
CA LEU A 274 1.59 -14.63 2.47
C LEU A 274 1.99 -14.26 3.90
N MET A 275 3.17 -13.66 4.09
CA MET A 275 3.60 -13.20 5.41
C MET A 275 2.68 -12.10 5.96
N LYS A 276 2.22 -11.18 5.12
CA LYS A 276 1.28 -10.13 5.52
C LYS A 276 -0.08 -10.70 5.96
N VAL A 277 -0.55 -11.74 5.29
CA VAL A 277 -1.77 -12.48 5.66
C VAL A 277 -1.59 -13.19 7.00
N GLY A 278 -0.49 -13.91 7.19
CA GLY A 278 -0.17 -14.61 8.44
C GLY A 278 -0.15 -13.68 9.65
N TYR A 279 0.60 -12.59 9.59
CA TYR A 279 0.66 -11.58 10.68
C TYR A 279 -0.68 -10.93 10.99
N SER A 280 -1.57 -10.80 9.99
CA SER A 280 -2.87 -10.14 10.20
C SER A 280 -3.92 -11.11 10.74
N ALA A 281 -3.79 -12.40 10.51
CA ALA A 281 -4.68 -13.42 11.04
C ALA A 281 -4.51 -13.58 12.57
N ASP A 282 -3.27 -13.44 13.08
CA ASP A 282 -2.97 -13.52 14.51
C ASP A 282 -3.30 -12.26 15.29
N SER A 283 -3.41 -11.13 14.61
CA SER A 283 -3.78 -9.87 15.25
C SER A 283 -5.31 -9.75 15.30
N ASN A 284 -5.89 -9.52 16.50
CA ASN A 284 -7.30 -9.14 16.71
C ASN A 284 -7.65 -7.78 16.03
N ILE A 285 -6.97 -7.46 14.92
CA ILE A 285 -7.18 -6.22 14.18
C ILE A 285 -8.44 -6.40 13.35
N SER A 286 -9.46 -5.62 13.64
CA SER A 286 -10.72 -5.50 12.90
C SER A 286 -10.49 -4.85 11.52
N ARG A 287 -9.59 -5.41 10.72
CA ARG A 287 -9.35 -4.94 9.34
C ARG A 287 -10.14 -5.79 8.37
N ALA A 288 -10.84 -5.13 7.48
CA ALA A 288 -11.58 -5.77 6.40
C ALA A 288 -10.66 -6.52 5.42
N TYR A 289 -9.38 -6.17 5.35
CA TYR A 289 -8.41 -6.72 4.40
C TYR A 289 -6.99 -6.70 4.99
N TYR A 290 -6.11 -7.52 4.43
CA TYR A 290 -4.71 -7.68 4.86
C TYR A 290 -3.72 -6.88 4.01
N LEU A 291 -4.03 -6.72 2.73
CA LEU A 291 -3.22 -6.02 1.73
C LEU A 291 -4.00 -4.83 1.18
N GLU A 292 -3.30 -3.79 0.77
CA GLU A 292 -3.85 -2.67 -0.02
C GLU A 292 -3.28 -2.74 -1.44
N ASP A 293 -4.07 -2.25 -2.40
CA ASP A 293 -3.71 -2.20 -3.84
C ASP A 293 -2.75 -1.05 -4.20
N THR A 294 -2.06 -0.50 -3.20
CA THR A 294 -1.15 0.65 -3.29
C THR A 294 0.27 0.27 -2.86
N THR A 295 1.22 1.21 -3.00
CA THR A 295 2.61 1.08 -2.52
C THR A 295 2.74 0.86 -1.01
N LYS A 296 1.66 0.97 -0.23
CA LYS A 296 1.66 0.58 1.20
C LYS A 296 1.76 -0.93 1.40
N SER A 297 1.36 -1.71 0.39
CA SER A 297 1.55 -3.15 0.32
C SER A 297 2.24 -3.50 -0.99
N GLN A 298 1.49 -3.72 -2.06
CA GLN A 298 1.99 -3.99 -3.41
C GLN A 298 1.04 -3.35 -4.42
N VAL A 299 1.57 -2.78 -5.49
CA VAL A 299 0.72 -2.18 -6.53
C VAL A 299 -0.05 -3.28 -7.24
N TYR A 300 -1.37 -3.26 -7.08
CA TYR A 300 -2.28 -4.23 -7.69
C TYR A 300 -3.33 -3.51 -8.54
N ARG A 301 -3.37 -3.80 -9.83
CA ARG A 301 -4.29 -3.13 -10.77
C ARG A 301 -5.35 -4.07 -11.38
N GLY A 302 -5.48 -5.28 -10.83
CA GLY A 302 -6.48 -6.25 -11.26
C GLY A 302 -6.21 -6.85 -12.64
N TYR A 303 -7.27 -7.37 -13.27
CA TYR A 303 -7.22 -8.15 -14.50
C TYR A 303 -6.69 -7.39 -15.71
N GLY A 304 -6.98 -6.10 -15.82
CA GLY A 304 -6.52 -5.29 -16.96
C GLY A 304 -5.02 -5.05 -17.04
N ALA A 305 -4.29 -5.30 -15.95
CA ALA A 305 -2.84 -5.14 -15.89
C ALA A 305 -2.07 -6.43 -16.26
N GLU A 306 -2.75 -7.57 -16.36
CA GLU A 306 -2.11 -8.86 -16.60
C GLU A 306 -1.36 -8.89 -17.94
N ASP A 307 -0.17 -9.48 -17.93
CA ASP A 307 0.65 -9.73 -19.12
C ASP A 307 1.05 -11.21 -19.17
N SER A 308 0.95 -11.83 -20.34
CA SER A 308 1.22 -13.27 -20.50
C SER A 308 2.66 -13.67 -20.12
N ARG A 309 3.63 -12.76 -20.23
CA ARG A 309 5.03 -13.01 -19.84
C ARG A 309 5.19 -13.09 -18.34
N THR A 310 4.56 -12.16 -17.60
CA THR A 310 4.56 -12.17 -16.14
C THR A 310 3.71 -13.30 -15.60
N ASN A 311 2.56 -13.62 -16.23
CA ASN A 311 1.73 -14.76 -15.83
C ASN A 311 2.50 -16.08 -15.94
N ARG A 312 3.28 -16.28 -17.01
CA ARG A 312 4.16 -17.46 -17.13
C ARG A 312 5.21 -17.55 -16.02
N ALA A 313 5.77 -16.42 -15.57
CA ALA A 313 6.73 -16.41 -14.46
C ALA A 313 6.06 -16.78 -13.13
N VAL A 314 4.86 -16.30 -12.88
CA VAL A 314 4.03 -16.70 -11.71
C VAL A 314 3.74 -18.19 -11.75
N ASP A 315 3.29 -18.72 -12.89
CA ASP A 315 2.96 -20.14 -13.05
C ASP A 315 4.18 -21.04 -12.89
N ALA A 316 5.32 -20.65 -13.45
CA ALA A 316 6.57 -21.41 -13.34
C ALA A 316 7.13 -21.47 -11.91
N THR A 317 6.72 -20.56 -11.04
CA THR A 317 7.12 -20.48 -9.63
C THR A 317 5.96 -20.68 -8.66
N ARG A 318 4.88 -21.31 -9.14
CA ARG A 318 3.64 -21.50 -8.37
C ARG A 318 3.91 -22.17 -7.02
N GLY A 319 3.41 -21.55 -5.95
CA GLY A 319 3.55 -22.04 -4.57
C GLY A 319 4.96 -21.91 -3.99
N GLU A 320 5.91 -21.27 -4.67
CA GLU A 320 7.25 -21.03 -4.13
C GLU A 320 7.32 -19.73 -3.32
N ALA A 321 8.03 -19.79 -2.19
CA ALA A 321 8.26 -18.67 -1.28
C ALA A 321 9.70 -18.66 -0.77
N VAL A 322 10.10 -17.54 -0.15
CA VAL A 322 11.45 -17.37 0.41
C VAL A 322 11.49 -17.75 1.88
N TYR A 323 12.50 -18.52 2.25
CA TYR A 323 12.73 -19.03 3.60
C TYR A 323 14.11 -18.64 4.12
N TYR A 324 14.18 -18.31 5.39
CA TYR A 324 15.43 -18.12 6.13
C TYR A 324 15.36 -18.84 7.47
N GLY A 325 16.38 -19.65 7.81
CA GLY A 325 16.36 -20.45 9.03
C GLY A 325 15.17 -21.43 9.12
N GLY A 326 14.70 -21.96 7.98
CA GLY A 326 13.55 -22.87 7.91
C GLY A 326 12.17 -22.20 8.04
N LYS A 327 12.11 -20.86 8.19
CA LYS A 327 10.85 -20.11 8.30
C LYS A 327 10.65 -19.23 7.07
N MET A 328 9.39 -19.12 6.58
CA MET A 328 9.04 -18.17 5.55
C MET A 328 9.30 -16.74 6.05
N VAL A 329 9.86 -15.89 5.20
CA VAL A 329 10.23 -14.52 5.57
C VAL A 329 9.64 -13.48 4.62
N PRO A 330 9.32 -12.26 5.11
CA PRO A 330 8.88 -11.17 4.26
C PRO A 330 10.03 -10.70 3.36
N THR A 331 9.74 -10.53 2.08
CA THR A 331 10.69 -10.09 1.06
C THR A 331 10.34 -8.70 0.58
N TYR A 332 11.17 -7.75 0.92
CA TYR A 332 11.03 -6.36 0.47
C TYR A 332 11.80 -6.16 -0.83
N TYR A 333 11.29 -5.33 -1.72
CA TYR A 333 11.92 -5.00 -2.97
C TYR A 333 11.65 -3.53 -3.35
N PHE A 334 12.46 -3.01 -4.20
CA PHE A 334 12.41 -1.61 -4.63
C PHE A 334 13.00 -1.49 -6.04
N SER A 335 12.83 -0.33 -6.65
CA SER A 335 13.11 -0.12 -8.06
C SER A 335 14.60 -0.20 -8.40
N THR A 336 15.44 0.71 -7.85
CA THR A 336 16.89 0.77 -8.10
C THR A 336 17.66 1.16 -6.85
N SER A 337 18.84 0.57 -6.67
CA SER A 337 19.67 0.77 -5.48
C SER A 337 20.55 2.03 -5.55
N GLY A 338 21.00 2.38 -6.76
CA GLY A 338 22.06 3.36 -6.99
C GLY A 338 23.43 2.85 -6.56
N GLY A 339 23.69 1.53 -6.75
CA GLY A 339 24.97 0.86 -6.55
C GLY A 339 25.08 -0.05 -5.32
N SER A 340 24.16 0.04 -4.34
CA SER A 340 24.10 -0.90 -3.21
C SER A 340 22.74 -0.89 -2.55
N THR A 341 22.29 -2.05 -2.05
CA THR A 341 21.12 -2.15 -1.17
C THR A 341 21.45 -1.62 0.23
N GLU A 342 20.49 -1.64 1.16
CA GLU A 342 20.67 -1.11 2.51
C GLU A 342 20.28 -2.14 3.57
N ASN A 343 20.94 -2.07 4.72
CA ASN A 343 20.56 -2.84 5.89
C ASN A 343 19.16 -2.42 6.38
N VAL A 344 18.34 -3.39 6.70
CA VAL A 344 16.98 -3.12 7.22
C VAL A 344 17.02 -2.31 8.52
N SER A 345 18.04 -2.51 9.36
CA SER A 345 18.25 -1.77 10.60
C SER A 345 18.46 -0.27 10.38
N GLU A 346 19.15 0.10 9.30
CA GLU A 346 19.42 1.49 8.93
C GLU A 346 18.21 2.22 8.32
N VAL A 347 17.21 1.48 7.87
CA VAL A 347 16.00 2.09 7.28
C VAL A 347 14.84 2.07 8.27
N TRP A 348 14.60 0.94 8.95
CA TRP A 348 13.43 0.74 9.81
C TRP A 348 13.76 0.42 11.27
N GLY A 349 15.05 0.35 11.64
CA GLY A 349 15.46 0.06 13.01
C GLY A 349 15.23 -1.39 13.46
N MET A 350 14.99 -2.30 12.50
CA MET A 350 14.71 -3.72 12.77
C MET A 350 15.94 -4.58 12.46
N GLY A 351 16.15 -5.66 13.22
CA GLY A 351 17.15 -6.68 12.91
C GLY A 351 16.55 -7.78 12.02
N ALA A 352 17.21 -8.08 10.89
CA ALA A 352 16.91 -9.27 10.09
C ALA A 352 18.17 -9.66 9.30
N ASP A 353 18.78 -10.78 9.68
CA ASP A 353 20.09 -11.17 9.17
C ASP A 353 20.13 -11.48 7.67
N TYR A 354 18.99 -11.78 7.07
CA TYR A 354 18.86 -12.00 5.63
C TYR A 354 18.63 -10.69 4.83
N LEU A 355 18.38 -9.55 5.50
CA LEU A 355 18.16 -8.23 4.88
C LEU A 355 19.35 -7.31 5.12
N LYS A 356 20.52 -7.75 4.70
CA LYS A 356 21.78 -6.99 4.75
C LYS A 356 22.03 -6.26 3.45
N ALA A 357 22.80 -5.18 3.55
CA ALA A 357 23.28 -4.46 2.38
C ALA A 357 24.19 -5.35 1.53
N VAL A 358 23.95 -5.35 0.23
CA VAL A 358 24.82 -6.00 -0.75
C VAL A 358 25.17 -5.00 -1.87
N PRO A 359 26.38 -5.09 -2.47
CA PRO A 359 26.71 -4.35 -3.69
C PRO A 359 25.73 -4.68 -4.81
N ASP A 360 25.35 -3.72 -5.63
CA ASP A 360 24.44 -3.94 -6.76
C ASP A 360 25.13 -3.55 -8.07
N LEU A 361 26.03 -4.45 -8.51
CA LEU A 361 26.91 -4.24 -9.66
C LEU A 361 26.21 -4.51 -11.00
N TYR A 362 25.02 -5.10 -10.98
CA TYR A 362 24.27 -5.50 -12.17
C TYR A 362 23.19 -4.51 -12.57
N GLU A 363 23.07 -3.40 -11.85
CA GLU A 363 22.09 -2.36 -12.14
C GLU A 363 22.48 -1.57 -13.38
N THR A 364 21.88 -1.89 -14.54
CA THR A 364 22.26 -1.35 -15.86
C THR A 364 21.16 -0.54 -16.54
N GLU A 365 20.03 -0.30 -15.86
CA GLU A 365 18.88 0.36 -16.46
C GLU A 365 19.13 1.85 -16.72
N PRO A 366 19.19 2.28 -17.99
CA PRO A 366 19.45 3.67 -18.34
C PRO A 366 18.30 4.62 -17.93
N GLU A 367 17.13 4.07 -17.65
CA GLU A 367 15.94 4.84 -17.29
C GLU A 367 15.99 5.41 -15.87
N LYS A 368 16.87 4.89 -15.01
CA LYS A 368 16.95 5.25 -13.60
C LYS A 368 18.22 6.02 -13.28
N LYS A 369 18.41 7.08 -14.05
CA LYS A 369 19.48 8.06 -13.90
C LYS A 369 19.47 8.73 -12.52
N PRO A 370 20.57 9.38 -12.14
CA PRO A 370 20.57 10.30 -11.01
C PRO A 370 19.38 11.27 -11.10
N TRP A 371 18.79 11.56 -9.96
CA TRP A 371 17.65 12.45 -9.87
C TRP A 371 18.03 13.76 -9.18
N LEU A 372 17.34 14.83 -9.56
CA LEU A 372 17.41 16.14 -8.96
C LEU A 372 16.02 16.56 -8.49
N VAL A 373 15.90 16.95 -7.24
CA VAL A 373 14.70 17.56 -6.68
C VAL A 373 15.12 18.87 -6.03
N SER A 374 14.42 19.95 -6.34
CA SER A 374 14.69 21.27 -5.75
C SER A 374 13.48 21.76 -4.98
N TYR A 375 13.73 22.51 -3.94
CA TYR A 375 12.71 23.20 -3.14
C TYR A 375 13.17 24.60 -2.81
N THR A 376 12.27 25.56 -2.98
CA THR A 376 12.39 26.88 -2.37
C THR A 376 12.27 26.79 -0.85
N ARG A 377 12.74 27.80 -0.12
CA ARG A 377 12.55 27.89 1.33
C ARG A 377 11.07 27.71 1.72
N SER A 378 10.17 28.40 1.03
CA SER A 378 8.74 28.35 1.32
C SER A 378 8.16 26.94 1.14
N GLU A 379 8.56 26.22 0.10
CA GLU A 379 8.12 24.84 -0.14
C GLU A 379 8.62 23.88 0.94
N LEU A 380 9.88 24.02 1.38
CA LEU A 380 10.42 23.23 2.50
C LEU A 380 9.63 23.49 3.78
N GLU A 381 9.39 24.75 4.13
CA GLU A 381 8.62 25.16 5.31
C GLU A 381 7.20 24.61 5.26
N LYS A 382 6.54 24.68 4.10
CA LYS A 382 5.20 24.12 3.87
C LYS A 382 5.18 22.61 4.09
N LYS A 383 6.16 21.87 3.53
CA LYS A 383 6.27 20.41 3.71
C LYS A 383 6.52 20.04 5.18
N LEU A 384 7.38 20.76 5.88
CA LEU A 384 7.65 20.55 7.30
C LEU A 384 6.40 20.84 8.15
N SER A 385 5.71 21.93 7.88
CA SER A 385 4.49 22.32 8.59
C SER A 385 3.36 21.29 8.40
N ALA A 386 3.15 20.81 7.19
CA ALA A 386 2.17 19.78 6.88
C ALA A 386 2.43 18.47 7.67
N ASN A 387 3.69 18.21 8.02
CA ASN A 387 4.09 17.06 8.83
C ASN A 387 4.30 17.39 10.32
N LYS A 388 3.88 18.56 10.79
CA LYS A 388 4.02 19.02 12.20
C LYS A 388 5.48 19.12 12.67
N LEU A 389 6.38 19.46 11.74
CA LEU A 389 7.84 19.57 11.95
C LEU A 389 8.35 21.01 11.76
N SER A 390 7.50 22.02 11.98
CA SER A 390 7.85 23.42 11.76
C SER A 390 9.03 23.85 12.61
N VAL A 391 10.00 24.51 11.98
CA VAL A 391 11.23 25.04 12.60
C VAL A 391 11.34 26.57 12.48
N GLY A 392 10.26 27.23 12.05
CA GLY A 392 10.29 28.63 11.61
C GLY A 392 10.97 28.77 10.25
N THR A 393 11.65 29.89 10.01
CA THR A 393 12.39 30.12 8.76
C THR A 393 13.54 29.12 8.63
N VAL A 394 13.54 28.30 7.58
CA VAL A 394 14.58 27.30 7.30
C VAL A 394 15.90 28.00 6.96
N ARG A 395 16.97 27.65 7.67
CA ARG A 395 18.32 28.21 7.48
C ARG A 395 19.29 27.19 6.89
N ALA A 396 19.15 25.90 7.26
CA ALA A 396 20.03 24.84 6.75
C ALA A 396 19.33 23.48 6.74
N VAL A 397 19.70 22.64 5.78
CA VAL A 397 19.32 21.25 5.62
C VAL A 397 20.61 20.42 5.57
N ILE A 398 20.85 19.62 6.60
CA ILE A 398 22.17 19.01 6.85
C ILE A 398 22.03 17.50 6.99
N PRO A 399 22.56 16.69 6.06
CA PRO A 399 22.77 15.26 6.30
C PRO A 399 23.69 15.08 7.51
N GLN A 400 23.12 14.68 8.65
CA GLN A 400 23.86 14.60 9.92
C GLN A 400 24.52 13.25 10.12
N VAL A 401 23.85 12.17 9.70
CA VAL A 401 24.37 10.80 9.78
C VAL A 401 24.09 10.11 8.46
N MET A 402 25.14 9.50 7.92
CA MET A 402 25.08 8.68 6.71
C MET A 402 25.26 7.21 7.08
N THR A 403 24.60 6.31 6.38
CA THR A 403 24.86 4.87 6.46
C THR A 403 26.16 4.52 5.75
N ALA A 404 26.68 3.31 5.98
CA ALA A 404 27.87 2.80 5.28
C ALA A 404 27.67 2.70 3.76
N THR A 405 26.41 2.62 3.28
CA THR A 405 26.09 2.57 1.85
C THR A 405 25.89 3.95 1.21
N GLY A 406 26.12 5.02 1.99
CA GLY A 406 26.01 6.41 1.53
C GLY A 406 24.58 6.94 1.46
N ARG A 407 23.64 6.36 2.24
CA ARG A 407 22.28 6.90 2.39
C ARG A 407 22.17 7.80 3.60
N VAL A 408 21.33 8.81 3.55
CA VAL A 408 21.07 9.71 4.68
C VAL A 408 20.19 8.98 5.70
N TYR A 409 20.76 8.70 6.87
CA TYR A 409 20.05 8.11 8.00
C TYR A 409 19.36 9.17 8.86
N LEU A 410 20.07 10.26 9.19
CA LEU A 410 19.51 11.41 9.89
C LEU A 410 19.72 12.69 9.10
N LEU A 411 18.63 13.41 8.86
CA LEU A 411 18.62 14.73 8.23
C LEU A 411 18.21 15.78 9.25
N LYS A 412 19.10 16.73 9.54
CA LYS A 412 18.83 17.85 10.43
C LYS A 412 18.36 19.05 9.65
N ILE A 413 17.20 19.59 10.00
CA ILE A 413 16.69 20.86 9.50
C ILE A 413 16.88 21.89 10.61
N ARG A 414 17.61 22.95 10.31
CA ARG A 414 17.87 24.05 11.25
C ARG A 414 17.04 25.28 10.81
N GLY A 415 16.28 25.84 11.72
CA GLY A 415 15.45 27.01 11.46
C GLY A 415 15.58 28.10 12.52
N SER A 416 14.81 29.18 12.36
CA SER A 416 14.80 30.34 13.28
C SER A 416 14.18 30.01 14.65
N SER A 417 13.26 29.07 14.70
CA SER A 417 12.50 28.69 15.91
C SER A 417 12.91 27.33 16.49
N GLY A 418 14.02 26.75 16.01
CA GLY A 418 14.52 25.47 16.49
C GLY A 418 15.05 24.55 15.39
N ASN A 419 15.20 23.26 15.74
CA ASN A 419 15.69 22.23 14.82
C ASN A 419 14.70 21.06 14.78
N SER A 420 14.59 20.40 13.63
CA SER A 420 13.97 19.09 13.47
C SER A 420 14.99 18.09 12.96
N ILE A 421 14.91 16.84 13.42
CA ILE A 421 15.72 15.73 12.94
C ILE A 421 14.77 14.70 12.35
N LEU A 422 14.96 14.36 11.08
CA LEU A 422 14.19 13.38 10.36
C LEU A 422 15.03 12.11 10.16
N GLN A 423 14.42 10.96 10.37
CA GLN A 423 15.04 9.66 10.15
C GLN A 423 14.70 9.12 8.75
N ALA A 424 15.50 8.22 8.21
CA ALA A 424 15.52 7.73 6.85
C ALA A 424 14.13 7.59 6.15
N GLY A 425 13.20 6.82 6.69
CA GLY A 425 11.84 6.65 6.12
C GLY A 425 11.07 7.96 6.04
N THR A 426 11.09 8.74 7.13
CA THR A 426 10.40 10.04 7.23
C THR A 426 10.98 11.08 6.27
N ILE A 427 12.28 11.04 5.97
CA ILE A 427 12.92 11.96 5.01
C ILE A 427 12.24 11.85 3.64
N ARG A 428 12.07 10.61 3.15
CA ARG A 428 11.43 10.36 1.85
C ARG A 428 9.98 10.84 1.81
N GLU A 429 9.23 10.56 2.86
CA GLU A 429 7.81 10.93 2.96
C GLU A 429 7.62 12.46 3.00
N VAL A 430 8.33 13.14 3.91
CA VAL A 430 8.21 14.59 4.09
C VAL A 430 8.59 15.33 2.81
N PHE A 431 9.71 14.98 2.21
CA PHE A 431 10.21 15.68 1.02
C PHE A 431 9.84 15.01 -0.30
N SER A 432 9.07 13.92 -0.29
CA SER A 432 8.68 13.19 -1.50
C SER A 432 9.88 12.84 -2.39
N LEU A 433 10.99 12.42 -1.77
CA LEU A 433 12.23 12.07 -2.48
C LEU A 433 12.18 10.65 -3.02
N PRO A 434 12.80 10.38 -4.19
CA PRO A 434 12.89 9.04 -4.75
C PRO A 434 13.59 8.04 -3.83
N SER A 435 14.66 8.45 -3.14
CA SER A 435 15.42 7.62 -2.21
C SER A 435 16.03 8.47 -1.08
N THR A 436 16.72 7.82 -0.13
CA THR A 436 17.56 8.49 0.88
C THR A 436 19.03 8.60 0.48
N LYS A 437 19.40 8.13 -0.72
CA LYS A 437 20.77 8.23 -1.25
C LYS A 437 20.93 9.54 -2.01
N PHE A 438 21.24 10.62 -1.29
CA PHE A 438 21.35 11.96 -1.87
C PHE A 438 22.37 12.83 -1.14
N LYS A 439 22.79 13.89 -1.83
CA LYS A 439 23.48 15.05 -1.27
C LYS A 439 22.52 16.24 -1.31
N VAL A 440 22.72 17.20 -0.42
CA VAL A 440 21.95 18.44 -0.37
C VAL A 440 22.90 19.62 -0.53
N VAL A 441 22.56 20.55 -1.41
CA VAL A 441 23.30 21.80 -1.63
C VAL A 441 22.29 22.95 -1.57
N LYS A 442 22.62 24.01 -0.84
CA LYS A 442 21.88 25.25 -0.87
C LYS A 442 22.35 26.10 -2.06
N GLN A 443 21.47 26.84 -2.68
CA GLN A 443 21.85 27.83 -3.71
C GLN A 443 22.87 28.81 -3.15
N GLY A 444 23.95 29.04 -3.86
CA GLY A 444 25.08 29.86 -3.43
C GLY A 444 26.17 29.10 -2.64
N ASP A 445 25.87 27.92 -2.08
CA ASP A 445 26.86 27.05 -1.45
C ASP A 445 27.44 26.09 -2.53
N VAL A 446 28.21 26.61 -3.46
CA VAL A 446 28.91 25.76 -4.44
C VAL A 446 30.06 25.06 -3.70
N PRO A 447 30.21 23.73 -3.78
CA PRO A 447 31.35 23.07 -3.20
C PRO A 447 32.64 23.53 -3.91
N ASP A 448 33.63 24.00 -3.15
CA ASP A 448 34.94 24.40 -3.69
C ASP A 448 35.68 23.23 -4.35
N THR A 449 35.23 22.02 -4.08
CA THR A 449 35.90 20.79 -4.54
C THR A 449 34.89 19.77 -5.08
N VAL A 450 35.30 19.02 -6.10
CA VAL A 450 34.61 17.82 -6.61
C VAL A 450 35.56 16.63 -6.55
N THR A 451 35.03 15.44 -6.35
CA THR A 451 35.80 14.20 -6.45
C THR A 451 35.74 13.71 -7.90
N ALA A 452 36.85 13.76 -8.60
CA ALA A 452 37.00 13.18 -9.92
C ALA A 452 37.49 11.73 -9.80
N LEU A 453 36.85 10.82 -10.54
CA LEU A 453 37.27 9.42 -10.65
C LEU A 453 38.09 9.26 -11.93
N GLY A 454 39.37 9.07 -11.80
CA GLY A 454 40.28 8.77 -12.93
C GLY A 454 40.72 7.31 -12.92
N GLY A 455 41.38 6.88 -13.97
CA GLY A 455 41.93 5.51 -14.10
C GLY A 455 42.93 5.10 -13.01
N TRP A 456 43.36 6.03 -12.17
CA TRP A 456 44.34 5.84 -11.08
C TRP A 456 43.74 6.01 -9.68
N GLY A 457 42.41 6.18 -9.56
CA GLY A 457 41.72 6.36 -8.29
C GLY A 457 40.84 7.60 -8.22
N ALA A 458 40.32 7.88 -7.03
CA ALA A 458 39.50 9.06 -6.74
C ALA A 458 40.41 10.22 -6.29
N GLU A 459 40.30 11.37 -6.93
CA GLU A 459 41.04 12.58 -6.61
C GLU A 459 40.07 13.72 -6.29
N THR A 460 40.35 14.49 -5.23
CA THR A 460 39.57 15.68 -4.90
C THR A 460 40.17 16.89 -5.62
N ILE A 461 39.41 17.45 -6.55
CA ILE A 461 39.84 18.57 -7.40
C ILE A 461 39.14 19.83 -6.95
N ARG A 462 39.86 20.95 -6.81
CA ARG A 462 39.27 22.28 -6.62
C ARG A 462 38.72 22.79 -7.95
N ILE A 463 37.45 23.19 -7.98
CA ILE A 463 36.79 23.62 -9.22
C ILE A 463 37.53 24.82 -9.83
N GLY A 464 37.88 25.84 -9.05
CA GLY A 464 38.57 27.05 -9.54
C GLY A 464 40.01 26.80 -10.04
N GLU A 465 40.58 25.63 -9.80
CA GLU A 465 41.94 25.25 -10.25
C GLU A 465 41.94 24.25 -11.40
N SER A 466 40.73 23.81 -11.84
CA SER A 466 40.58 22.75 -12.84
C SER A 466 40.38 23.31 -14.26
N TYR A 467 40.68 22.48 -15.25
CA TYR A 467 40.39 22.78 -16.64
C TYR A 467 39.36 21.79 -17.19
N MET A 468 38.43 22.29 -17.98
CA MET A 468 37.41 21.48 -18.61
C MET A 468 37.75 21.26 -20.10
N LEU A 469 37.54 20.02 -20.55
CA LEU A 469 37.64 19.65 -21.97
C LEU A 469 36.20 19.55 -22.54
N SER A 470 35.89 20.35 -23.55
CA SER A 470 34.62 20.22 -24.27
C SER A 470 34.65 19.01 -25.22
N ALA A 471 33.45 18.53 -25.59
CA ALA A 471 33.31 17.47 -26.59
C ALA A 471 33.95 17.83 -27.97
N GLN A 472 34.19 19.12 -28.22
CA GLN A 472 34.86 19.65 -29.41
C GLN A 472 36.38 19.83 -29.24
N GLY A 473 36.93 19.38 -28.10
CA GLY A 473 38.38 19.45 -27.83
C GLY A 473 38.89 20.78 -27.29
N SER A 474 38.00 21.73 -26.96
CA SER A 474 38.39 23.01 -26.34
C SER A 474 38.71 22.81 -24.86
N VAL A 475 39.81 23.34 -24.37
CA VAL A 475 40.22 23.35 -22.97
C VAL A 475 39.91 24.73 -22.38
N THR A 476 39.06 24.81 -21.37
CA THR A 476 38.69 26.04 -20.69
C THR A 476 38.94 25.89 -19.19
N LYS A 477 39.56 26.89 -18.57
CA LYS A 477 39.73 26.89 -17.11
C LYS A 477 38.36 27.00 -16.44
N ALA A 478 38.12 26.16 -15.44
CA ALA A 478 36.90 26.26 -14.66
C ALA A 478 36.92 27.57 -13.85
N ASP A 479 35.87 28.37 -13.99
CA ASP A 479 35.72 29.63 -13.26
C ASP A 479 34.78 29.45 -12.08
N THR A 480 35.05 30.10 -10.96
CA THR A 480 34.24 30.06 -9.73
C THR A 480 32.91 30.81 -9.85
N GLU A 481 32.73 31.65 -10.89
CA GLU A 481 31.47 32.38 -11.14
C GLU A 481 30.41 31.55 -11.91
N LEU A 482 30.50 30.24 -11.87
CA LEU A 482 29.84 29.35 -12.80
C LEU A 482 28.37 29.08 -12.51
N SER A 483 27.57 29.61 -13.37
CA SER A 483 26.16 29.25 -13.56
C SER A 483 25.93 27.96 -14.37
N GLN A 484 26.98 27.29 -14.90
CA GLN A 484 26.84 26.24 -15.92
C GLN A 484 27.89 25.15 -15.86
N TYR A 485 27.86 24.26 -14.85
CA TYR A 485 28.68 23.04 -14.95
C TYR A 485 27.88 21.77 -15.05
N ILE A 486 28.33 20.94 -15.99
CA ILE A 486 27.99 19.54 -16.07
C ILE A 486 29.17 18.78 -15.44
N VAL A 487 28.97 18.15 -14.30
CA VAL A 487 29.95 17.23 -13.74
C VAL A 487 29.70 15.86 -14.34
N ALA A 488 30.64 15.40 -15.20
CA ALA A 488 30.62 14.04 -15.73
C ALA A 488 31.19 13.08 -14.68
N GLY A 489 30.36 12.21 -14.10
CA GLY A 489 30.82 10.99 -13.46
C GLY A 489 31.06 9.90 -14.52
N ALA A 490 31.70 8.77 -14.14
CA ALA A 490 32.02 7.68 -15.09
C ALA A 490 30.81 7.17 -15.90
N ASP A 491 29.60 7.35 -15.39
CA ASP A 491 28.36 6.87 -16.01
C ASP A 491 27.24 7.92 -16.13
N ASN A 492 27.43 9.19 -15.70
CA ASN A 492 26.34 10.15 -15.66
C ASN A 492 26.80 11.61 -15.78
N LEU A 493 26.04 12.39 -16.56
CA LEU A 493 26.13 13.83 -16.65
C LEU A 493 25.12 14.47 -15.68
N MET A 494 25.58 15.29 -14.73
CA MET A 494 24.72 16.10 -13.89
C MET A 494 24.76 17.56 -14.34
N ASN A 495 23.58 18.10 -14.72
CA ASN A 495 23.43 19.53 -15.00
C ASN A 495 23.22 20.28 -13.68
N TYR A 496 24.07 21.23 -13.39
CA TYR A 496 23.78 22.25 -12.37
C TYR A 496 22.72 23.20 -12.94
N PRO A 497 21.64 23.51 -12.18
CA PRO A 497 20.58 24.37 -12.69
C PRO A 497 21.11 25.75 -13.01
N GLN A 498 20.91 26.13 -14.26
CA GLN A 498 21.18 27.47 -14.77
C GLN A 498 20.01 28.39 -14.40
N ASN A 499 20.32 29.65 -14.09
CA ASN A 499 19.34 30.74 -14.02
C ASN A 499 18.22 30.63 -12.97
N ALA A 500 18.52 30.25 -11.73
CA ALA A 500 17.66 30.69 -10.64
C ALA A 500 18.06 32.14 -10.27
N PRO A 501 17.11 33.07 -10.06
CA PRO A 501 17.43 34.42 -9.65
C PRO A 501 18.25 34.42 -8.37
N GLU A 502 19.28 35.24 -8.26
CA GLU A 502 20.22 35.35 -7.12
C GLU A 502 19.53 35.50 -5.74
N SER A 503 18.25 35.88 -5.73
CA SER A 503 17.44 36.07 -4.52
C SER A 503 16.70 34.82 -4.01
N ALA A 504 16.75 33.69 -4.70
CA ALA A 504 15.98 32.51 -4.32
C ALA A 504 16.79 31.58 -3.42
N ASP A 505 16.41 31.47 -2.15
CA ASP A 505 16.91 30.46 -1.22
C ASP A 505 16.38 29.08 -1.59
N ASN A 506 17.05 28.42 -2.54
CA ASN A 506 16.72 27.07 -2.99
C ASN A 506 17.64 26.04 -2.39
N TRP A 507 17.12 24.83 -2.12
CA TRP A 507 17.86 23.62 -1.80
C TRP A 507 17.71 22.59 -2.90
N TYR A 508 18.82 22.03 -3.31
CA TYR A 508 18.92 21.02 -4.34
C TYR A 508 19.30 19.70 -3.72
N PHE A 509 18.49 18.67 -3.96
CA PHE A 509 18.71 17.30 -3.52
C PHE A 509 19.14 16.50 -4.75
N TYR A 510 20.39 16.09 -4.78
CA TYR A 510 20.98 15.26 -5.84
C TYR A 510 21.05 13.83 -5.35
N GLY A 511 20.41 12.90 -6.01
CA GLY A 511 20.37 11.54 -5.50
C GLY A 511 20.39 10.49 -6.58
N MET A 512 20.56 9.26 -6.11
CA MET A 512 20.56 8.04 -6.91
C MET A 512 19.60 7.02 -6.30
N GLY A 513 19.17 6.05 -7.13
CA GLY A 513 18.26 5.01 -6.70
C GLY A 513 16.83 5.47 -6.48
N TYR A 514 15.90 4.51 -6.48
CA TYR A 514 14.46 4.72 -6.33
C TYR A 514 13.90 3.66 -5.40
N GLY A 515 13.42 4.07 -4.24
CA GLY A 515 12.87 3.21 -3.22
C GLY A 515 13.63 3.25 -1.90
N HIS A 516 13.23 2.36 -0.99
CA HIS A 516 13.78 2.31 0.37
C HIS A 516 15.18 1.67 0.47
N GLY A 517 15.60 0.89 -0.52
CA GLY A 517 16.92 0.26 -0.55
C GLY A 517 17.01 -1.11 0.12
N VAL A 518 16.01 -1.58 0.85
CA VAL A 518 16.06 -2.83 1.61
C VAL A 518 15.65 -4.02 0.74
N GLY A 519 16.45 -5.10 0.76
CA GLY A 519 16.19 -6.33 0.01
C GLY A 519 16.52 -6.20 -1.47
N MET A 520 15.64 -6.66 -2.38
CA MET A 520 15.96 -6.79 -3.81
C MET A 520 15.79 -5.47 -4.59
N SER A 521 16.80 -5.10 -5.36
CA SER A 521 16.71 -4.13 -6.46
C SER A 521 16.10 -4.81 -7.69
N GLN A 522 15.00 -4.29 -8.20
CA GLN A 522 14.31 -4.84 -9.38
C GLN A 522 15.18 -4.70 -10.64
N SER A 523 15.84 -3.56 -10.80
CA SER A 523 16.78 -3.30 -11.91
C SER A 523 18.00 -4.20 -11.80
N GLY A 524 18.61 -4.32 -10.61
CA GLY A 524 19.75 -5.20 -10.38
C GLY A 524 19.41 -6.68 -10.60
N ALA A 525 18.24 -7.14 -10.15
CA ALA A 525 17.76 -8.50 -10.44
C ALA A 525 17.62 -8.76 -11.94
N ASN A 526 17.14 -7.77 -12.72
CA ASN A 526 17.08 -7.87 -14.17
C ASN A 526 18.47 -7.92 -14.81
N GLY A 527 19.42 -7.13 -14.30
CA GLY A 527 20.80 -7.16 -14.75
C GLY A 527 21.48 -8.50 -14.45
N MET A 528 21.31 -9.07 -13.27
CA MET A 528 21.80 -10.41 -12.93
C MET A 528 21.20 -11.48 -13.85
N ALA A 529 19.88 -11.42 -14.08
CA ALA A 529 19.23 -12.35 -14.99
C ALA A 529 19.77 -12.27 -16.43
N LYS A 530 20.02 -11.06 -16.94
CA LYS A 530 20.69 -10.84 -18.23
C LYS A 530 22.14 -11.37 -18.26
N ALA A 531 22.82 -11.37 -17.11
CA ALA A 531 24.15 -11.95 -16.93
C ALA A 531 24.14 -13.49 -16.78
N GLY A 532 22.97 -14.13 -16.83
CA GLY A 532 22.83 -15.59 -16.83
C GLY A 532 22.49 -16.21 -15.48
N TYR A 533 22.28 -15.42 -14.43
CA TYR A 533 21.88 -15.94 -13.11
C TYR A 533 20.43 -16.41 -13.11
N GLY A 534 20.18 -17.56 -12.50
CA GLY A 534 18.84 -18.09 -12.27
C GLY A 534 18.12 -17.38 -11.11
N TYR A 535 16.80 -17.41 -11.10
CA TYR A 535 15.99 -16.72 -10.07
C TYR A 535 16.33 -17.12 -8.64
N ARG A 536 16.75 -18.37 -8.38
CA ARG A 536 17.13 -18.84 -7.04
C ARG A 536 18.45 -18.21 -6.57
N GLU A 537 19.40 -18.06 -7.46
CA GLU A 537 20.71 -17.42 -7.21
C GLU A 537 20.50 -15.92 -6.94
N ILE A 538 19.66 -15.26 -7.74
CA ILE A 538 19.31 -13.85 -7.57
C ILE A 538 18.64 -13.61 -6.21
N ILE A 539 17.69 -14.47 -5.81
CA ILE A 539 17.06 -14.39 -4.49
C ILE A 539 18.10 -14.56 -3.38
N SER A 540 18.97 -15.56 -3.47
CA SER A 540 20.01 -15.82 -2.46
C SER A 540 21.01 -14.67 -2.37
N TYR A 541 21.25 -13.95 -3.46
CA TYR A 541 22.13 -12.77 -3.48
C TYR A 541 21.56 -11.60 -2.68
N TYR A 542 20.30 -11.22 -2.96
CA TYR A 542 19.67 -10.06 -2.29
C TYR A 542 19.14 -10.36 -0.89
N TYR A 543 18.84 -11.61 -0.60
CA TYR A 543 18.37 -12.08 0.71
C TYR A 543 19.38 -13.07 1.27
N SER A 544 20.44 -12.54 1.90
CA SER A 544 21.63 -13.29 2.33
C SER A 544 21.29 -14.54 3.13
N GLY A 545 21.68 -15.71 2.62
CA GLY A 545 21.40 -17.00 3.27
C GLY A 545 19.96 -17.49 3.17
N ALA A 546 19.09 -16.79 2.45
CA ALA A 546 17.74 -17.27 2.20
C ALA A 546 17.69 -18.26 1.04
N THR A 547 16.69 -19.13 1.07
CA THR A 547 16.43 -20.17 0.06
C THR A 547 15.00 -20.09 -0.45
N VAL A 548 14.75 -20.70 -1.61
CA VAL A 548 13.40 -20.83 -2.17
C VAL A 548 12.87 -22.22 -1.88
N GLY A 549 11.70 -22.30 -1.26
CA GLY A 549 10.99 -23.53 -0.94
C GLY A 549 9.50 -23.44 -1.29
N ARG A 550 8.77 -24.55 -1.17
CA ARG A 550 7.31 -24.53 -1.36
C ARG A 550 6.59 -24.00 -0.12
N ALA A 551 5.64 -23.12 -0.31
CA ALA A 551 4.77 -22.65 0.76
C ALA A 551 3.87 -23.79 1.25
N GLY A 552 3.95 -24.10 2.55
CA GLY A 552 3.14 -25.15 3.17
C GLY A 552 3.79 -26.53 3.27
N THR A 553 5.12 -26.65 3.04
CA THR A 553 5.89 -27.86 3.38
C THR A 553 6.58 -27.71 4.72
#